data_e0a2372e1bda4382033b4c67bafc08fd
#
_entry.id   e0a2372e1bda4382033b4c67bafc08fd
#
_cell.length_a   1.000
_cell.length_b   1.000
_cell.length_c   1.000
_cell.angle_alpha   90.00
_cell.angle_beta   90.00
_cell.angle_gamma   90.00
#
_symmetry.space_group_name_H-M   'P 1'
#
loop_
_entity.id
_entity.type
_entity.pdbx_description
1 polymer ?
#
loop_
_entity_poly.entity_id
_entity_poly.type
_entity_poly.pdbx_seq_one_letter_code
_entity_poly.pdbx_strand_id
1 'polypeptide(L)'
;MTSPGNHHDELPNQAASHSPLLDVDISMFSNAGFDMSRVAIKRNLPVAQLYEEAIRKEGAVIASSGALINFSGKKTGRSPKDKRIVYEETSKDDVWWGPVNIKLDEHTFEINRERAIDYLNTRDDIYVFDGFAGWHPKYRIKVRIIAARAYHALFMHNMLIRPTREELENFGEPDFTVYNAGHFPANRFTTGMTSTTSVEINFKRREMVILGTEYAGEMKKGIFSVMHYLQPIKYGQLSLHSSVNQGKAGDVSIFFGLSGTGKTTLSADVHRDLIGDDEHVWSDEGVFNIEGGCYAKCIGLKHDKEPEIFDAIRFGSILENVTFDPETRDAMFEDSHITENTRCAYPINFIPNAVIPCMTSKQPSNVIMLTCDAF
;
A
#
# COMPACT_ATOMS: atom_id res chain seq x y z
N MET A 1 -21.36 54.81 40.53
CA MET A 1 -20.23 53.91 40.47
C MET A 1 -20.76 52.60 39.90
N THR A 2 -20.65 52.41 38.60
CA THR A 2 -21.17 51.25 37.88
C THR A 2 -19.98 50.35 37.56
N SER A 3 -20.07 49.09 38.03
CA SER A 3 -19.10 48.03 37.81
C SER A 3 -19.11 47.59 36.32
N PRO A 4 -17.96 47.34 35.66
CA PRO A 4 -17.96 46.81 34.33
C PRO A 4 -18.17 45.29 34.34
N GLY A 5 -19.14 44.85 33.51
CA GLY A 5 -19.46 43.46 33.33
C GLY A 5 -18.33 42.73 32.56
N ASN A 6 -17.95 41.58 33.07
CA ASN A 6 -17.11 40.59 32.37
C ASN A 6 -17.89 39.99 31.19
N HIS A 7 -17.55 40.39 29.98
CA HIS A 7 -17.86 39.59 28.78
C HIS A 7 -16.83 38.47 28.69
N HIS A 8 -17.20 37.28 29.10
CA HIS A 8 -16.56 36.06 28.62
C HIS A 8 -17.02 35.86 27.18
N ASP A 9 -16.17 36.17 26.23
CA ASP A 9 -16.32 35.68 24.87
C ASP A 9 -16.23 34.16 24.92
N GLU A 10 -17.38 33.49 24.90
CA GLU A 10 -17.47 32.08 24.59
C GLU A 10 -17.02 31.91 23.12
N LEU A 11 -15.84 31.30 22.95
CA LEU A 11 -15.43 30.80 21.64
C LEU A 11 -16.57 29.93 21.11
N PRO A 12 -17.01 30.14 19.84
CA PRO A 12 -18.04 29.31 19.28
C PRO A 12 -17.57 27.86 19.34
N ASN A 13 -18.36 27.06 20.04
CA ASN A 13 -18.22 25.61 20.03
C ASN A 13 -18.39 25.16 18.58
N GLN A 14 -17.25 25.08 17.85
CA GLN A 14 -17.23 24.45 16.56
C GLN A 14 -17.48 22.97 16.86
N ALA A 15 -18.78 22.65 16.94
CA ALA A 15 -19.25 21.30 16.85
C ALA A 15 -18.48 20.65 15.69
N ALA A 16 -17.75 19.61 16.03
CA ALA A 16 -17.04 18.79 15.07
C ALA A 16 -17.95 18.63 13.86
N SER A 17 -17.59 19.26 12.74
CA SER A 17 -18.18 18.97 11.47
C SER A 17 -17.83 17.52 11.22
N HIS A 18 -18.74 16.63 11.56
CA HIS A 18 -18.70 15.27 11.10
C HIS A 18 -18.59 15.38 9.59
N SER A 19 -17.39 15.16 9.06
CA SER A 19 -17.29 14.74 7.68
C SER A 19 -18.29 13.61 7.56
N PRO A 20 -19.34 13.71 6.74
CA PRO A 20 -20.31 12.64 6.66
C PRO A 20 -19.49 11.40 6.31
N LEU A 21 -19.39 10.47 7.26
CA LEU A 21 -18.90 9.14 6.98
C LEU A 21 -19.76 8.70 5.79
N LEU A 22 -19.14 8.57 4.63
CA LEU A 22 -19.81 8.06 3.45
C LEU A 22 -20.53 6.81 3.91
N ASP A 23 -21.85 6.74 3.72
CA ASP A 23 -22.66 5.63 4.20
C ASP A 23 -21.99 4.32 3.79
N VAL A 24 -21.40 3.67 4.75
CA VAL A 24 -20.75 2.38 4.53
C VAL A 24 -21.87 1.36 4.54
N ASP A 25 -21.98 0.58 3.47
CA ASP A 25 -22.88 -0.57 3.50
C ASP A 25 -22.35 -1.58 4.53
N ILE A 26 -22.91 -1.46 5.75
CA ILE A 26 -22.54 -2.27 6.92
C ILE A 26 -22.78 -3.76 6.64
N SER A 27 -23.74 -4.09 5.75
CA SER A 27 -24.08 -5.48 5.45
C SER A 27 -22.88 -6.25 4.87
N MET A 28 -22.05 -5.60 4.09
CA MET A 28 -20.84 -6.22 3.51
C MET A 28 -19.85 -6.66 4.59
N PHE A 29 -19.69 -5.85 5.63
CA PHE A 29 -18.80 -6.19 6.76
C PHE A 29 -19.40 -7.28 7.64
N SER A 30 -20.69 -7.21 7.93
CA SER A 30 -21.39 -8.26 8.68
C SER A 30 -21.34 -9.60 7.95
N ASN A 31 -21.53 -9.62 6.64
CA ASN A 31 -21.41 -10.82 5.81
C ASN A 31 -19.98 -11.39 5.78
N ALA A 32 -18.96 -10.53 5.95
CA ALA A 32 -17.57 -10.95 6.06
C ALA A 32 -17.21 -11.53 7.43
N GLY A 33 -18.07 -11.35 8.46
CA GLY A 33 -17.87 -11.84 9.81
C GLY A 33 -17.53 -10.76 10.85
N PHE A 34 -17.69 -9.46 10.51
CA PHE A 34 -17.46 -8.38 11.47
C PHE A 34 -18.68 -8.15 12.37
N ASP A 35 -18.44 -7.97 13.67
CA ASP A 35 -19.44 -7.58 14.66
C ASP A 35 -19.54 -6.05 14.74
N MET A 36 -20.48 -5.51 13.99
CA MET A 36 -20.70 -4.07 13.90
C MET A 36 -21.22 -3.40 15.17
N SER A 37 -21.57 -4.18 16.19
CA SER A 37 -21.90 -3.66 17.52
C SER A 37 -20.65 -3.37 18.37
N ARG A 38 -19.51 -3.90 18.00
CA ARG A 38 -18.24 -3.83 18.75
C ARG A 38 -17.17 -3.01 18.05
N VAL A 39 -17.15 -3.02 16.73
CA VAL A 39 -16.08 -2.42 15.92
C VAL A 39 -16.60 -1.22 15.16
N ALA A 40 -15.92 -0.08 15.29
CA ALA A 40 -16.18 1.10 14.46
C ALA A 40 -15.34 1.05 13.17
N ILE A 41 -16.02 1.28 12.03
CA ILE A 41 -15.35 1.34 10.73
C ILE A 41 -14.94 2.78 10.42
N LYS A 42 -13.66 2.98 10.16
CA LYS A 42 -13.09 4.26 9.70
C LYS A 42 -12.66 4.12 8.25
N ARG A 43 -13.58 4.45 7.32
CA ARG A 43 -13.37 4.26 5.89
C ARG A 43 -12.81 5.52 5.23
N ASN A 44 -11.73 5.37 4.46
CA ASN A 44 -11.07 6.42 3.66
C ASN A 44 -10.90 7.75 4.42
N LEU A 45 -10.41 7.66 5.67
CA LEU A 45 -10.13 8.86 6.47
C LEU A 45 -9.16 9.78 5.72
N PRO A 46 -9.33 11.11 5.86
CA PRO A 46 -8.35 12.08 5.39
C PRO A 46 -6.97 11.84 6.00
N VAL A 47 -5.92 12.20 5.28
CA VAL A 47 -4.52 12.02 5.71
C VAL A 47 -4.26 12.57 7.12
N ALA A 48 -4.76 13.78 7.43
CA ALA A 48 -4.58 14.39 8.75
C ALA A 48 -5.19 13.53 9.88
N GLN A 49 -6.38 12.97 9.65
CA GLN A 49 -7.03 12.11 10.64
C GLN A 49 -6.28 10.77 10.80
N LEU A 50 -5.73 10.20 9.71
CA LEU A 50 -4.89 9.01 9.79
C LEU A 50 -3.60 9.27 10.58
N TYR A 51 -3.01 10.47 10.47
CA TYR A 51 -1.89 10.92 11.32
C TYR A 51 -2.28 10.94 12.79
N GLU A 52 -3.39 11.63 13.11
CA GLU A 52 -3.88 11.74 14.50
C GLU A 52 -4.17 10.36 15.12
N GLU A 53 -4.78 9.46 14.37
CA GLU A 53 -5.05 8.09 14.80
C GLU A 53 -3.75 7.30 15.04
N ALA A 54 -2.79 7.36 14.10
CA ALA A 54 -1.51 6.66 14.21
C ALA A 54 -0.68 7.19 15.39
N ILE A 55 -0.64 8.51 15.61
CA ILE A 55 0.09 9.12 16.72
C ILE A 55 -0.55 8.69 18.05
N ARG A 56 -1.87 8.79 18.16
CA ARG A 56 -2.59 8.51 19.40
C ARG A 56 -2.58 7.03 19.79
N LYS A 57 -2.68 6.11 18.81
CA LYS A 57 -2.92 4.70 19.07
C LYS A 57 -1.74 3.78 18.78
N GLU A 58 -0.79 4.22 17.95
CA GLU A 58 0.27 3.38 17.44
C GLU A 58 1.68 3.84 17.82
N GLY A 59 1.79 4.99 18.51
CA GLY A 59 3.06 5.58 18.86
C GLY A 59 3.84 6.14 17.66
N ALA A 60 3.14 6.48 16.59
CA ALA A 60 3.73 7.16 15.45
C ALA A 60 4.22 8.57 15.82
N VAL A 61 5.18 9.08 15.07
CA VAL A 61 5.81 10.38 15.30
C VAL A 61 5.81 11.19 14.02
N ILE A 62 5.65 12.51 14.13
CA ILE A 62 5.84 13.43 13.00
C ILE A 62 7.31 13.80 12.91
N ALA A 63 7.93 13.58 11.75
CA ALA A 63 9.27 14.05 11.44
C ALA A 63 9.30 15.57 11.23
N SER A 64 10.47 16.19 11.34
CA SER A 64 10.67 17.62 11.03
C SER A 64 10.22 17.99 9.61
N SER A 65 10.31 17.07 8.67
CA SER A 65 9.80 17.21 7.30
C SER A 65 8.27 17.17 7.18
N GLY A 66 7.55 16.76 8.24
CA GLY A 66 6.11 16.52 8.22
C GLY A 66 5.70 15.09 7.87
N ALA A 67 6.63 14.20 7.52
CA ALA A 67 6.34 12.79 7.27
C ALA A 67 5.93 12.06 8.56
N LEU A 68 5.09 11.02 8.44
CA LEU A 68 4.73 10.16 9.55
C LEU A 68 5.76 9.04 9.71
N ILE A 69 6.44 8.99 10.84
CA ILE A 69 7.35 7.89 11.19
C ILE A 69 6.57 6.80 11.90
N ASN A 70 6.68 5.57 11.40
CA ASN A 70 6.03 4.41 12.00
C ASN A 70 6.94 3.18 11.96
N PHE A 71 6.71 2.24 12.86
CA PHE A 71 7.51 1.03 13.01
C PHE A 71 6.64 -0.20 12.80
N SER A 72 7.15 -1.14 12.01
CA SER A 72 6.47 -2.40 11.67
C SER A 72 6.75 -3.54 12.66
N GLY A 73 7.37 -3.24 13.79
CA GLY A 73 7.68 -4.23 14.82
C GLY A 73 8.81 -5.19 14.42
N LYS A 74 8.64 -6.47 14.74
CA LYS A 74 9.71 -7.47 14.57
C LYS A 74 10.06 -7.76 13.11
N LYS A 75 9.11 -7.61 12.20
CA LYS A 75 9.30 -7.85 10.76
C LYS A 75 9.47 -6.51 10.06
N THR A 76 10.66 -6.28 9.54
CA THR A 76 11.03 -5.03 8.85
C THR A 76 11.19 -5.20 7.35
N GLY A 77 10.76 -6.32 6.81
CA GLY A 77 10.79 -6.65 5.40
C GLY A 77 9.80 -7.75 5.05
N ARG A 78 9.67 -8.06 3.77
CA ARG A 78 8.81 -9.13 3.27
C ARG A 78 9.24 -10.50 3.80
N SER A 79 8.26 -11.39 3.93
CA SER A 79 8.44 -12.78 4.34
C SER A 79 8.09 -13.74 3.18
N PRO A 80 8.93 -13.85 2.14
CA PRO A 80 8.58 -14.60 0.93
C PRO A 80 8.36 -16.11 1.18
N LYS A 81 9.01 -16.67 2.19
CA LYS A 81 8.81 -18.08 2.60
C LYS A 81 7.49 -18.34 3.33
N ASP A 82 6.82 -17.28 3.78
CA ASP A 82 5.53 -17.32 4.46
C ASP A 82 4.37 -16.88 3.55
N LYS A 83 4.67 -16.54 2.29
CA LYS A 83 3.66 -16.21 1.27
C LYS A 83 3.15 -17.49 0.62
N ARG A 84 1.83 -17.62 0.56
CA ARG A 84 1.14 -18.78 0.00
C ARG A 84 0.01 -18.36 -0.91
N ILE A 85 -0.28 -19.22 -1.88
CA ILE A 85 -1.45 -19.09 -2.77
C ILE A 85 -2.32 -20.31 -2.55
N VAL A 86 -3.61 -20.09 -2.38
CA VAL A 86 -4.57 -21.16 -2.18
C VAL A 86 -4.67 -22.02 -3.45
N TYR A 87 -4.53 -23.33 -3.29
CA TYR A 87 -4.69 -24.30 -4.37
C TYR A 87 -6.17 -24.65 -4.50
N GLU A 88 -6.85 -24.00 -5.46
CA GLU A 88 -8.29 -24.10 -5.65
C GLU A 88 -8.66 -24.17 -7.14
N GLU A 89 -9.87 -24.58 -7.44
CA GLU A 89 -10.31 -24.96 -8.78
C GLU A 89 -10.17 -23.88 -9.85
N THR A 90 -10.29 -22.59 -9.47
CA THR A 90 -10.33 -21.51 -10.49
C THR A 90 -8.95 -21.03 -10.92
N SER A 91 -7.90 -21.33 -10.14
CA SER A 91 -6.54 -20.83 -10.41
C SER A 91 -5.45 -21.90 -10.40
N LYS A 92 -5.76 -23.14 -10.01
CA LYS A 92 -4.75 -24.19 -9.82
C LYS A 92 -3.93 -24.51 -11.07
N ASP A 93 -4.52 -24.37 -12.25
CA ASP A 93 -3.90 -24.73 -13.52
C ASP A 93 -3.15 -23.53 -14.16
N ASP A 94 -3.39 -22.30 -13.67
CA ASP A 94 -2.78 -21.07 -14.16
C ASP A 94 -1.56 -20.62 -13.33
N VAL A 95 -1.47 -21.05 -12.07
CA VAL A 95 -0.38 -20.67 -11.18
C VAL A 95 0.85 -21.55 -11.39
N TRP A 96 1.99 -20.92 -11.59
CA TRP A 96 3.27 -21.64 -11.62
C TRP A 96 3.70 -22.02 -10.21
N TRP A 97 3.33 -23.22 -9.78
CA TRP A 97 3.60 -23.77 -8.45
C TRP A 97 5.06 -24.11 -8.24
N GLY A 98 5.57 -23.80 -7.05
CA GLY A 98 6.96 -24.08 -6.68
C GLY A 98 7.37 -23.36 -5.39
N PRO A 99 8.67 -23.18 -5.16
CA PRO A 99 9.16 -22.57 -3.92
C PRO A 99 8.81 -21.08 -3.78
N VAL A 100 8.39 -20.41 -4.86
CA VAL A 100 7.94 -19.01 -4.86
C VAL A 100 6.42 -18.92 -4.64
N ASN A 101 5.65 -19.75 -5.36
CA ASN A 101 4.20 -19.84 -5.22
C ASN A 101 3.86 -21.11 -4.45
N ILE A 102 3.93 -21.01 -3.13
CA ILE A 102 3.72 -22.14 -2.21
C ILE A 102 2.23 -22.43 -2.10
N LYS A 103 1.85 -23.69 -2.27
CA LYS A 103 0.46 -24.13 -2.15
C LYS A 103 -0.05 -24.04 -0.73
N LEU A 104 -1.31 -23.63 -0.59
CA LEU A 104 -2.10 -23.71 0.64
C LEU A 104 -3.43 -24.39 0.32
N ASP A 105 -3.94 -25.19 1.21
CA ASP A 105 -5.29 -25.76 1.07
C ASP A 105 -6.36 -24.74 1.48
N GLU A 106 -7.58 -24.89 0.92
CA GLU A 106 -8.69 -23.98 1.18
C GLU A 106 -9.09 -23.99 2.67
N HIS A 107 -9.03 -25.12 3.35
CA HIS A 107 -9.42 -25.23 4.76
C HIS A 107 -8.46 -24.44 5.68
N THR A 108 -7.16 -24.54 5.44
CA THR A 108 -6.17 -23.76 6.18
C THR A 108 -6.36 -22.26 5.95
N PHE A 109 -6.68 -21.85 4.73
CA PHE A 109 -7.01 -20.45 4.44
C PHE A 109 -8.21 -19.96 5.26
N GLU A 110 -9.30 -20.75 5.33
CA GLU A 110 -10.48 -20.40 6.13
C GLU A 110 -10.13 -20.24 7.61
N ILE A 111 -9.34 -21.14 8.19
CA ILE A 111 -8.87 -21.01 9.58
C ILE A 111 -8.12 -19.69 9.80
N ASN A 112 -7.20 -19.35 8.92
CA ASN A 112 -6.40 -18.11 9.05
C ASN A 112 -7.25 -16.86 8.77
N ARG A 113 -8.21 -16.94 7.86
CA ARG A 113 -9.17 -15.87 7.58
C ARG A 113 -10.04 -15.57 8.81
N GLU A 114 -10.67 -16.58 9.39
CA GLU A 114 -11.46 -16.45 10.62
C GLU A 114 -10.62 -15.89 11.76
N ARG A 115 -9.39 -16.39 11.91
CA ARG A 115 -8.43 -15.89 12.90
C ARG A 115 -8.11 -14.39 12.72
N ALA A 116 -7.97 -13.93 11.47
CA ALA A 116 -7.73 -12.51 11.18
C ALA A 116 -8.97 -11.67 11.51
N ILE A 117 -10.17 -12.13 11.15
CA ILE A 117 -11.42 -11.42 11.43
C ILE A 117 -11.71 -11.38 12.93
N ASP A 118 -11.50 -12.48 13.64
CA ASP A 118 -11.65 -12.53 15.10
C ASP A 118 -10.74 -11.52 15.79
N TYR A 119 -9.47 -11.44 15.36
CA TYR A 119 -8.56 -10.41 15.85
C TYR A 119 -9.04 -9.00 15.55
N LEU A 120 -9.46 -8.72 14.32
CA LEU A 120 -9.98 -7.40 13.92
C LEU A 120 -11.23 -7.03 14.72
N ASN A 121 -12.09 -8.01 15.05
CA ASN A 121 -13.26 -7.82 15.92
C ASN A 121 -12.91 -7.50 17.40
N THR A 122 -11.66 -7.68 17.81
CA THR A 122 -11.19 -7.26 19.14
C THR A 122 -10.75 -5.80 19.21
N ARG A 123 -10.73 -5.09 18.08
CA ARG A 123 -10.32 -3.68 18.01
C ARG A 123 -11.53 -2.76 18.22
N ASP A 124 -11.30 -1.60 18.81
CA ASP A 124 -12.32 -0.55 18.90
C ASP A 124 -12.61 0.04 17.51
N ASP A 125 -11.54 0.24 16.74
CA ASP A 125 -11.60 0.74 15.38
C ASP A 125 -10.87 -0.17 14.41
N ILE A 126 -11.41 -0.28 13.19
CA ILE A 126 -10.72 -0.81 12.02
C ILE A 126 -10.67 0.28 10.95
N TYR A 127 -9.53 0.32 10.26
CA TYR A 127 -9.29 1.29 9.20
C TYR A 127 -9.49 0.62 7.85
N VAL A 128 -10.41 1.18 7.07
CA VAL A 128 -10.76 0.69 5.74
C VAL A 128 -10.28 1.70 4.70
N PHE A 129 -9.54 1.24 3.71
CA PHE A 129 -9.20 2.04 2.55
C PHE A 129 -9.69 1.34 1.28
N ASP A 130 -10.58 2.01 0.56
CA ASP A 130 -11.06 1.63 -0.77
C ASP A 130 -10.30 2.44 -1.81
N GLY A 131 -9.74 1.77 -2.81
CA GLY A 131 -8.99 2.39 -3.88
C GLY A 131 -8.88 1.49 -5.10
N PHE A 132 -8.11 1.91 -6.09
CA PHE A 132 -7.94 1.16 -7.33
C PHE A 132 -6.49 0.73 -7.53
N ALA A 133 -6.29 -0.44 -8.14
CA ALA A 133 -5.01 -0.87 -8.70
C ALA A 133 -5.11 -0.87 -10.23
N GLY A 134 -4.18 -0.16 -10.88
CA GLY A 134 -4.16 0.07 -12.32
C GLY A 134 -4.82 1.39 -12.73
N TRP A 135 -4.06 2.23 -13.46
CA TRP A 135 -4.57 3.53 -13.93
C TRP A 135 -5.50 3.43 -15.13
N HIS A 136 -5.40 2.37 -15.93
CA HIS A 136 -6.25 2.21 -17.11
C HIS A 136 -7.66 1.74 -16.72
N PRO A 137 -8.74 2.50 -17.02
CA PRO A 137 -10.11 2.22 -16.54
C PRO A 137 -10.63 0.80 -16.88
N LYS A 138 -10.25 0.27 -18.04
CA LYS A 138 -10.68 -1.06 -18.52
C LYS A 138 -10.05 -2.21 -17.74
N TYR A 139 -8.83 -2.03 -17.22
CA TYR A 139 -8.01 -3.08 -16.63
C TYR A 139 -7.82 -2.92 -15.11
N ARG A 140 -8.30 -1.82 -14.54
CA ARG A 140 -8.20 -1.55 -13.10
C ARG A 140 -9.11 -2.47 -12.29
N ILE A 141 -8.73 -2.73 -11.05
CA ILE A 141 -9.56 -3.44 -10.07
C ILE A 141 -9.83 -2.57 -8.86
N LYS A 142 -11.00 -2.78 -8.24
CA LYS A 142 -11.39 -2.19 -6.95
C LYS A 142 -10.78 -3.02 -5.82
N VAL A 143 -10.01 -2.37 -4.95
CA VAL A 143 -9.33 -3.01 -3.83
C VAL A 143 -9.81 -2.41 -2.53
N ARG A 144 -10.21 -3.27 -1.58
CA ARG A 144 -10.52 -2.90 -0.20
C ARG A 144 -9.46 -3.42 0.74
N ILE A 145 -8.87 -2.52 1.52
CA ILE A 145 -7.95 -2.85 2.61
C ILE A 145 -8.69 -2.70 3.92
N ILE A 146 -8.63 -3.71 4.77
CA ILE A 146 -9.18 -3.70 6.14
C ILE A 146 -8.02 -3.98 7.09
N ALA A 147 -7.66 -3.02 7.92
CA ALA A 147 -6.49 -3.09 8.76
C ALA A 147 -6.76 -2.61 10.20
N ALA A 148 -6.02 -3.17 11.15
CA ALA A 148 -6.05 -2.75 12.55
C ALA A 148 -5.29 -1.44 12.82
N ARG A 149 -4.43 -0.99 11.90
CA ARG A 149 -3.56 0.16 12.09
C ARG A 149 -3.84 1.28 11.07
N ALA A 150 -3.89 2.51 11.58
CA ALA A 150 -4.12 3.69 10.74
C ALA A 150 -2.98 3.92 9.74
N TYR A 151 -1.71 3.65 10.13
CA TYR A 151 -0.59 3.80 9.19
C TYR A 151 -0.66 2.82 8.02
N HIS A 152 -1.25 1.63 8.19
CA HIS A 152 -1.51 0.70 7.09
C HIS A 152 -2.53 1.27 6.08
N ALA A 153 -3.58 1.93 6.59
CA ALA A 153 -4.53 2.63 5.72
C ALA A 153 -3.88 3.81 4.99
N LEU A 154 -3.04 4.60 5.69
CA LEU A 154 -2.29 5.69 5.06
C LEU A 154 -1.28 5.17 4.02
N PHE A 155 -0.60 4.06 4.32
CA PHE A 155 0.30 3.42 3.37
C PHE A 155 -0.43 3.03 2.09
N MET A 156 -1.58 2.36 2.20
CA MET A 156 -2.35 1.94 1.03
C MET A 156 -3.06 3.12 0.33
N HIS A 157 -3.41 4.18 1.07
CA HIS A 157 -3.81 5.46 0.48
C HIS A 157 -2.70 6.03 -0.42
N ASN A 158 -1.42 5.89 -0.03
CA ASN A 158 -0.31 6.33 -0.85
C ASN A 158 -0.06 5.39 -2.04
N MET A 159 -0.20 4.08 -1.85
CA MET A 159 0.16 3.06 -2.84
C MET A 159 -0.93 2.78 -3.88
N LEU A 160 -2.21 2.80 -3.49
CA LEU A 160 -3.31 2.63 -4.42
C LEU A 160 -3.71 3.97 -5.07
N ILE A 161 -4.42 3.88 -6.17
CA ILE A 161 -5.02 5.05 -6.81
C ILE A 161 -6.23 5.46 -5.96
N ARG A 162 -6.19 6.70 -5.52
CA ARG A 162 -7.23 7.29 -4.67
C ARG A 162 -8.49 7.54 -5.48
N PRO A 163 -9.64 7.06 -5.04
CA PRO A 163 -10.91 7.34 -5.70
C PRO A 163 -11.27 8.83 -5.55
N THR A 164 -11.98 9.35 -6.52
CA THR A 164 -12.73 10.59 -6.36
C THR A 164 -13.86 10.38 -5.35
N ARG A 165 -14.47 11.46 -4.87
CA ARG A 165 -15.63 11.36 -3.99
C ARG A 165 -16.78 10.58 -4.61
N GLU A 166 -17.08 10.85 -5.87
CA GLU A 166 -18.13 10.17 -6.63
C GLU A 166 -17.84 8.68 -6.81
N GLU A 167 -16.59 8.32 -7.14
CA GLU A 167 -16.17 6.91 -7.24
C GLU A 167 -16.26 6.20 -5.89
N LEU A 168 -15.98 6.90 -4.78
CA LEU A 168 -16.04 6.31 -3.45
C LEU A 168 -17.50 6.12 -2.98
N GLU A 169 -18.40 7.06 -3.29
CA GLU A 169 -19.85 6.94 -3.05
C GLU A 169 -20.46 5.76 -3.82
N ASN A 170 -19.96 5.50 -5.02
CA ASN A 170 -20.42 4.42 -5.92
C ASN A 170 -19.45 3.21 -5.93
N PHE A 171 -18.62 3.05 -4.91
CA PHE A 171 -17.57 2.02 -4.93
C PHE A 171 -18.15 0.60 -5.01
N GLY A 172 -19.19 0.31 -4.22
CA GLY A 172 -19.86 -0.99 -4.19
C GLY A 172 -18.93 -2.11 -3.71
N GLU A 173 -19.15 -3.32 -4.27
CA GLU A 173 -18.33 -4.49 -3.96
C GLU A 173 -16.90 -4.33 -4.51
N PRO A 174 -15.86 -4.63 -3.70
CA PRO A 174 -14.50 -4.68 -4.19
C PRO A 174 -14.25 -5.91 -5.08
N ASP A 175 -13.34 -5.76 -6.04
CA ASP A 175 -12.85 -6.91 -6.82
C ASP A 175 -11.88 -7.77 -6.00
N PHE A 176 -11.21 -7.17 -4.99
CA PHE A 176 -10.29 -7.87 -4.11
C PHE A 176 -10.24 -7.22 -2.72
N THR A 177 -10.22 -8.04 -1.67
CA THR A 177 -10.18 -7.58 -0.26
C THR A 177 -8.91 -8.08 0.44
N VAL A 178 -8.25 -7.20 1.19
CA VAL A 178 -7.09 -7.53 2.03
C VAL A 178 -7.48 -7.38 3.51
N TYR A 179 -7.37 -8.46 4.28
CA TYR A 179 -7.52 -8.46 5.73
C TYR A 179 -6.13 -8.43 6.37
N ASN A 180 -5.74 -7.30 6.92
CA ASN A 180 -4.46 -7.13 7.59
C ASN A 180 -4.62 -7.18 9.12
N ALA A 181 -4.38 -8.35 9.68
CA ALA A 181 -4.29 -8.60 11.11
C ALA A 181 -2.84 -8.88 11.54
N GLY A 182 -1.89 -8.15 10.97
CA GLY A 182 -0.45 -8.42 11.05
C GLY A 182 0.14 -8.49 12.46
N HIS A 183 -0.43 -7.80 13.43
CA HIS A 183 -0.03 -7.90 14.83
C HIS A 183 -0.34 -9.27 15.45
N PHE A 184 -1.36 -9.94 14.96
CA PHE A 184 -1.80 -11.24 15.46
C PHE A 184 -1.07 -12.40 14.74
N PRO A 185 -0.40 -13.31 15.47
CA PRO A 185 0.40 -14.35 14.84
C PRO A 185 -0.47 -15.42 14.18
N ALA A 186 0.01 -16.01 13.10
CA ALA A 186 -0.49 -17.27 12.61
C ALA A 186 -0.17 -18.39 13.63
N ASN A 187 -1.01 -19.43 13.67
CA ASN A 187 -0.71 -20.58 14.49
C ASN A 187 0.20 -21.56 13.71
N ARG A 188 1.47 -21.61 14.10
CA ARG A 188 2.48 -22.44 13.43
C ARG A 188 2.17 -23.95 13.42
N PHE A 189 1.21 -24.39 14.24
CA PHE A 189 0.77 -25.78 14.29
C PHE A 189 -0.42 -26.08 13.36
N THR A 190 -1.00 -25.04 12.75
CA THR A 190 -1.98 -25.25 11.69
C THR A 190 -1.29 -25.84 10.46
N THR A 191 -1.93 -26.79 9.79
CA THR A 191 -1.39 -27.43 8.58
C THR A 191 -0.92 -26.40 7.56
N GLY A 192 0.22 -26.61 6.95
CA GLY A 192 0.80 -25.69 5.96
C GLY A 192 1.52 -24.48 6.52
N MET A 193 1.45 -24.20 7.84
CA MET A 193 2.20 -23.11 8.46
C MET A 193 3.61 -23.55 8.84
N THR A 194 4.59 -22.70 8.56
CA THR A 194 6.00 -22.94 8.88
C THR A 194 6.55 -21.98 9.93
N SER A 195 5.83 -20.90 10.20
CA SER A 195 6.17 -19.88 11.18
C SER A 195 4.91 -19.23 11.77
N THR A 196 5.08 -18.20 12.59
CA THR A 196 3.98 -17.38 13.12
C THR A 196 3.58 -16.25 12.15
N THR A 197 4.14 -16.22 10.94
CA THR A 197 3.80 -15.28 9.88
C THR A 197 3.09 -16.03 8.74
N SER A 198 2.01 -15.46 8.23
CA SER A 198 1.33 -15.98 7.04
C SER A 198 0.80 -14.82 6.19
N VAL A 199 1.07 -14.92 4.88
CA VAL A 199 0.57 -14.01 3.86
C VAL A 199 -0.07 -14.86 2.78
N GLU A 200 -1.38 -14.86 2.71
CA GLU A 200 -2.16 -15.82 1.93
C GLU A 200 -3.04 -15.13 0.89
N ILE A 201 -3.01 -15.60 -0.34
CA ILE A 201 -3.85 -15.11 -1.45
C ILE A 201 -4.79 -16.22 -1.90
N ASN A 202 -6.09 -15.94 -1.96
CA ASN A 202 -7.13 -16.80 -2.49
C ASN A 202 -7.83 -16.10 -3.67
N PHE A 203 -7.58 -16.58 -4.89
CA PHE A 203 -8.14 -15.97 -6.10
C PHE A 203 -9.64 -16.24 -6.26
N LYS A 204 -10.12 -17.42 -5.87
CA LYS A 204 -11.55 -17.79 -5.91
C LYS A 204 -12.37 -16.91 -4.98
N ARG A 205 -11.90 -16.68 -3.74
CA ARG A 205 -12.54 -15.78 -2.78
C ARG A 205 -12.25 -14.30 -3.04
N ARG A 206 -11.23 -14.02 -3.84
CA ARG A 206 -10.73 -12.66 -4.08
C ARG A 206 -10.32 -11.97 -2.76
N GLU A 207 -9.60 -12.71 -1.95
CA GLU A 207 -9.19 -12.29 -0.61
C GLU A 207 -7.70 -12.54 -0.36
N MET A 208 -7.10 -11.68 0.45
CA MET A 208 -5.76 -11.84 1.01
C MET A 208 -5.82 -11.70 2.52
N VAL A 209 -5.12 -12.57 3.22
CA VAL A 209 -5.03 -12.57 4.69
C VAL A 209 -3.58 -12.40 5.11
N ILE A 210 -3.32 -11.48 6.03
CA ILE A 210 -1.99 -11.21 6.59
C ILE A 210 -2.04 -11.40 8.11
N LEU A 211 -1.18 -12.30 8.61
CA LEU A 211 -0.97 -12.59 10.03
C LEU A 211 0.54 -12.54 10.34
N GLY A 212 0.91 -12.08 11.54
CA GLY A 212 2.26 -12.16 12.09
C GLY A 212 3.31 -11.26 11.44
N THR A 213 2.92 -10.30 10.62
CA THR A 213 3.78 -9.25 10.10
C THR A 213 3.02 -7.93 9.95
N GLU A 214 3.58 -6.86 10.47
CA GLU A 214 3.03 -5.51 10.31
C GLU A 214 3.78 -4.69 9.24
N TYR A 215 4.70 -5.32 8.52
CA TYR A 215 5.41 -4.67 7.41
C TYR A 215 4.44 -4.34 6.28
N ALA A 216 4.26 -3.05 6.02
CA ALA A 216 3.23 -2.54 5.11
C ALA A 216 3.41 -3.01 3.66
N GLY A 217 4.65 -3.25 3.23
CA GLY A 217 4.99 -3.73 1.90
C GLY A 217 4.39 -5.09 1.51
N GLU A 218 3.92 -5.90 2.48
CA GLU A 218 3.20 -7.15 2.16
C GLU A 218 1.88 -6.89 1.46
N MET A 219 1.12 -5.86 1.87
CA MET A 219 -0.13 -5.48 1.20
C MET A 219 0.13 -5.01 -0.23
N LYS A 220 1.10 -4.12 -0.43
CA LYS A 220 1.51 -3.64 -1.75
C LYS A 220 1.85 -4.79 -2.68
N LYS A 221 2.79 -5.64 -2.27
CA LYS A 221 3.27 -6.76 -3.09
C LYS A 221 2.24 -7.88 -3.24
N GLY A 222 1.30 -7.99 -2.31
CA GLY A 222 0.14 -8.87 -2.46
C GLY A 222 -0.76 -8.43 -3.61
N ILE A 223 -1.16 -7.17 -3.65
CA ILE A 223 -1.96 -6.61 -4.75
C ILE A 223 -1.21 -6.67 -6.08
N PHE A 224 0.11 -6.45 -6.08
CA PHE A 224 0.93 -6.66 -7.27
C PHE A 224 0.85 -8.12 -7.77
N SER A 225 0.92 -9.11 -6.86
CA SER A 225 0.75 -10.52 -7.24
C SER A 225 -0.64 -10.81 -7.83
N VAL A 226 -1.68 -10.16 -7.29
CA VAL A 226 -3.04 -10.25 -7.84
C VAL A 226 -3.11 -9.67 -9.25
N MET A 227 -2.53 -8.50 -9.48
CA MET A 227 -2.49 -7.88 -10.81
C MET A 227 -1.65 -8.70 -11.78
N HIS A 228 -0.50 -9.26 -11.34
CA HIS A 228 0.33 -10.16 -12.15
C HIS A 228 -0.38 -11.46 -12.57
N TYR A 229 -1.33 -11.92 -11.77
CA TYR A 229 -2.17 -13.04 -12.14
C TYR A 229 -3.33 -12.61 -13.08
N LEU A 230 -4.06 -11.56 -12.70
CA LEU A 230 -5.26 -11.16 -13.42
C LEU A 230 -4.98 -10.59 -14.82
N GLN A 231 -3.91 -9.78 -14.96
CA GLN A 231 -3.64 -9.12 -16.23
C GLN A 231 -3.37 -10.11 -17.38
N PRO A 232 -2.48 -11.10 -17.25
CA PRO A 232 -2.29 -12.08 -18.31
C PRO A 232 -3.47 -13.04 -18.45
N ILE A 233 -4.04 -13.56 -17.37
CA ILE A 233 -5.06 -14.61 -17.42
C ILE A 233 -6.42 -14.06 -17.87
N LYS A 234 -6.86 -12.96 -17.30
CA LYS A 234 -8.18 -12.40 -17.59
C LYS A 234 -8.19 -11.48 -18.80
N TYR A 235 -7.13 -10.72 -19.00
CA TYR A 235 -7.10 -9.66 -20.00
C TYR A 235 -6.10 -9.89 -21.14
N GLY A 236 -5.23 -10.91 -21.05
CA GLY A 236 -4.20 -11.19 -22.05
C GLY A 236 -3.11 -10.11 -22.12
N GLN A 237 -2.92 -9.32 -21.06
CA GLN A 237 -1.99 -8.22 -21.03
C GLN A 237 -0.71 -8.59 -20.26
N LEU A 238 0.42 -7.99 -20.61
CA LEU A 238 1.71 -8.27 -20.01
C LEU A 238 1.94 -7.35 -18.79
N SER A 239 2.02 -7.91 -17.59
CA SER A 239 2.40 -7.20 -16.38
C SER A 239 3.89 -7.38 -16.08
N LEU A 240 4.55 -6.30 -15.69
CA LEU A 240 6.01 -6.22 -15.54
C LEU A 240 6.41 -5.53 -14.22
N HIS A 241 7.40 -6.12 -13.54
CA HIS A 241 8.14 -5.43 -12.48
C HIS A 241 9.17 -4.51 -13.16
N SER A 242 8.75 -3.31 -13.50
CA SER A 242 9.48 -2.36 -14.32
C SER A 242 9.17 -0.93 -13.93
N SER A 243 10.09 -0.01 -14.20
CA SER A 243 9.82 1.42 -14.25
C SER A 243 9.57 1.85 -15.70
N VAL A 244 8.81 2.94 -15.87
CA VAL A 244 8.45 3.45 -17.19
C VAL A 244 8.50 4.97 -17.19
N ASN A 245 9.10 5.54 -18.23
CA ASN A 245 9.04 6.96 -18.52
C ASN A 245 8.76 7.25 -20.00
N GLN A 246 8.36 8.47 -20.30
CA GLN A 246 8.07 8.93 -21.64
C GLN A 246 8.87 10.19 -21.95
N GLY A 247 9.57 10.19 -23.07
CA GLY A 247 10.28 11.37 -23.56
C GLY A 247 9.34 12.42 -24.16
N LYS A 248 9.82 13.65 -24.29
CA LYS A 248 9.04 14.77 -24.85
C LYS A 248 8.63 14.56 -26.32
N ALA A 249 9.32 13.67 -27.05
CA ALA A 249 8.95 13.26 -28.39
C ALA A 249 7.87 12.14 -28.41
N GLY A 250 7.45 11.66 -27.23
CA GLY A 250 6.46 10.61 -27.08
C GLY A 250 7.03 9.21 -27.11
N ASP A 251 8.34 9.05 -27.12
CA ASP A 251 9.04 7.78 -27.00
C ASP A 251 8.92 7.23 -25.58
N VAL A 252 8.48 5.98 -25.45
CA VAL A 252 8.28 5.30 -24.16
C VAL A 252 9.41 4.32 -23.92
N SER A 253 10.01 4.37 -22.73
CA SER A 253 11.06 3.45 -22.30
C SER A 253 10.62 2.65 -21.07
N ILE A 254 10.76 1.34 -21.15
CA ILE A 254 10.55 0.40 -20.05
C ILE A 254 11.90 -0.09 -19.55
N PHE A 255 12.11 0.00 -18.23
CA PHE A 255 13.31 -0.50 -17.55
C PHE A 255 12.93 -1.64 -16.62
N PHE A 256 13.41 -2.82 -16.83
CA PHE A 256 13.18 -3.95 -15.94
C PHE A 256 14.47 -4.69 -15.57
N GLY A 257 14.44 -5.38 -14.46
CA GLY A 257 15.58 -6.03 -13.86
C GLY A 257 15.31 -6.33 -12.39
N LEU A 258 16.25 -6.97 -11.74
CA LEU A 258 16.16 -7.33 -10.32
C LEU A 258 16.16 -6.08 -9.41
N SER A 259 15.76 -6.27 -8.16
CA SER A 259 15.83 -5.19 -7.16
C SER A 259 17.28 -4.73 -6.98
N GLY A 260 17.50 -3.41 -6.94
CA GLY A 260 18.83 -2.82 -6.77
C GLY A 260 19.66 -2.69 -8.04
N THR A 261 19.12 -3.00 -9.22
CA THR A 261 19.81 -2.82 -10.51
C THR A 261 19.78 -1.40 -11.05
N GLY A 262 19.13 -0.46 -10.36
CA GLY A 262 19.07 0.96 -10.77
C GLY A 262 17.86 1.35 -11.62
N LYS A 263 16.80 0.53 -11.68
CA LYS A 263 15.57 0.87 -12.43
C LYS A 263 15.02 2.24 -12.07
N THR A 264 14.78 2.48 -10.80
CA THR A 264 14.23 3.76 -10.29
C THR A 264 15.14 4.94 -10.62
N THR A 265 16.44 4.80 -10.38
CA THR A 265 17.43 5.85 -10.65
C THR A 265 17.50 6.21 -12.12
N LEU A 266 17.50 5.23 -13.03
CA LEU A 266 17.57 5.47 -14.47
C LEU A 266 16.26 6.00 -15.06
N SER A 267 15.12 5.64 -14.48
CA SER A 267 13.83 6.13 -14.95
C SER A 267 13.47 7.53 -14.42
N ALA A 268 14.15 8.02 -13.37
CA ALA A 268 13.92 9.31 -12.72
C ALA A 268 14.61 10.49 -13.44
N ASP A 269 14.77 10.43 -14.76
CA ASP A 269 15.30 11.55 -15.55
C ASP A 269 14.32 12.72 -15.54
N VAL A 270 14.76 13.87 -15.02
CA VAL A 270 13.95 15.11 -14.92
C VAL A 270 13.47 15.66 -16.27
N HIS A 271 14.11 15.26 -17.38
CA HIS A 271 13.72 15.66 -18.73
C HIS A 271 12.67 14.74 -19.36
N ARG A 272 12.30 13.65 -18.68
CA ARG A 272 11.30 12.69 -19.13
C ARG A 272 10.13 12.65 -18.16
N ASP A 273 8.95 12.40 -18.68
CA ASP A 273 7.74 12.27 -17.88
C ASP A 273 7.69 10.88 -17.23
N LEU A 274 7.61 10.80 -15.90
CA LEU A 274 7.56 9.55 -15.16
C LEU A 274 6.13 8.97 -15.21
N ILE A 275 5.99 7.74 -15.71
CA ILE A 275 4.73 6.95 -15.63
C ILE A 275 4.69 6.19 -14.30
N GLY A 276 5.84 5.64 -13.88
CA GLY A 276 6.00 4.99 -12.59
C GLY A 276 7.36 4.32 -12.43
N ASP A 277 7.68 3.92 -11.20
CA ASP A 277 9.02 3.46 -10.83
C ASP A 277 9.14 1.94 -10.56
N ASP A 278 8.03 1.19 -10.42
CA ASP A 278 8.13 -0.20 -9.95
C ASP A 278 7.25 -1.22 -10.71
N GLU A 279 5.97 -0.92 -11.00
CA GLU A 279 5.01 -1.95 -11.44
C GLU A 279 4.08 -1.43 -12.55
N HIS A 280 4.15 -2.05 -13.74
CA HIS A 280 3.41 -1.62 -14.92
C HIS A 280 2.74 -2.76 -15.66
N VAL A 281 1.75 -2.41 -16.45
CA VAL A 281 1.13 -3.29 -17.46
C VAL A 281 1.37 -2.72 -18.84
N TRP A 282 1.93 -3.53 -19.71
CA TRP A 282 2.03 -3.27 -21.14
C TRP A 282 0.84 -3.92 -21.84
N SER A 283 -0.07 -3.09 -22.32
CA SER A 283 -1.33 -3.51 -22.95
C SER A 283 -1.37 -3.16 -24.42
N ASP A 284 -2.36 -3.68 -25.12
CA ASP A 284 -2.64 -3.31 -26.51
C ASP A 284 -2.94 -1.80 -26.68
N GLU A 285 -3.38 -1.15 -25.59
CA GLU A 285 -3.75 0.27 -25.57
C GLU A 285 -2.64 1.16 -24.99
N GLY A 286 -1.40 0.64 -24.85
CA GLY A 286 -0.25 1.35 -24.31
C GLY A 286 0.21 0.82 -22.95
N VAL A 287 0.83 1.66 -22.14
CA VAL A 287 1.40 1.27 -20.84
C VAL A 287 0.73 2.03 -19.72
N PHE A 288 0.43 1.36 -18.61
CA PHE A 288 -0.09 2.01 -17.40
C PHE A 288 0.57 1.48 -16.13
N ASN A 289 0.70 2.38 -15.16
CA ASN A 289 1.16 2.03 -13.82
C ASN A 289 0.05 1.29 -13.06
N ILE A 290 0.43 0.30 -12.27
CA ILE A 290 -0.49 -0.40 -11.35
C ILE A 290 -0.75 0.44 -10.10
N GLU A 291 0.22 1.25 -9.69
CA GLU A 291 0.25 1.94 -8.40
C GLU A 291 -0.11 3.43 -8.48
N GLY A 292 -0.58 3.97 -7.36
CA GLY A 292 -0.83 5.40 -7.16
C GLY A 292 0.29 6.13 -6.42
N GLY A 293 1.39 5.47 -6.09
CA GLY A 293 2.50 6.01 -5.32
C GLY A 293 3.80 5.26 -5.47
N CYS A 294 4.78 5.65 -4.69
CA CYS A 294 6.13 5.10 -4.69
C CYS A 294 6.51 4.59 -3.29
N TYR A 295 7.34 3.55 -3.25
CA TYR A 295 7.83 2.93 -2.01
C TYR A 295 9.33 2.69 -2.10
N ALA A 296 10.10 3.74 -1.82
CA ALA A 296 11.54 3.76 -2.01
C ALA A 296 12.31 3.35 -0.74
N LYS A 297 13.55 2.89 -0.91
CA LYS A 297 14.50 2.72 0.20
C LYS A 297 14.99 4.08 0.67
N CYS A 298 15.18 4.21 1.99
CA CYS A 298 15.69 5.43 2.61
C CYS A 298 17.09 5.31 3.18
N ILE A 299 17.65 4.10 3.28
CA ILE A 299 18.99 3.93 3.84
C ILE A 299 20.00 4.71 2.99
N GLY A 300 20.76 5.59 3.63
CA GLY A 300 21.75 6.44 2.96
C GLY A 300 21.16 7.50 2.02
N LEU A 301 19.86 7.80 2.12
CA LEU A 301 19.19 8.81 1.29
C LEU A 301 19.78 10.21 1.53
N LYS A 302 20.14 10.89 0.44
CA LYS A 302 20.69 12.24 0.45
C LYS A 302 20.05 13.07 -0.65
N HIS A 303 19.79 14.33 -0.35
CA HIS A 303 19.17 15.26 -1.30
C HIS A 303 20.00 15.45 -2.58
N ASP A 304 21.32 15.46 -2.48
CA ASP A 304 22.22 15.63 -3.64
C ASP A 304 22.25 14.43 -4.59
N LYS A 305 21.81 13.26 -4.12
CA LYS A 305 21.78 12.03 -4.92
C LYS A 305 20.40 11.70 -5.48
N GLU A 306 19.37 11.87 -4.69
CA GLU A 306 17.98 11.51 -5.01
C GLU A 306 17.03 12.62 -4.54
N PRO A 307 17.11 13.81 -5.14
CA PRO A 307 16.33 14.98 -4.71
C PRO A 307 14.84 14.76 -4.78
N GLU A 308 14.33 14.07 -5.81
CA GLU A 308 12.90 13.84 -5.98
C GLU A 308 12.31 12.99 -4.85
N ILE A 309 13.04 11.95 -4.40
CA ILE A 309 12.63 11.11 -3.29
C ILE A 309 12.72 11.89 -1.98
N PHE A 310 13.83 12.63 -1.80
CA PHE A 310 14.05 13.41 -0.58
C PHE A 310 12.96 14.48 -0.40
N ASP A 311 12.61 15.21 -1.45
CA ASP A 311 11.58 16.25 -1.42
C ASP A 311 10.15 15.70 -1.32
N ALA A 312 9.94 14.43 -1.67
CA ALA A 312 8.68 13.75 -1.47
C ALA A 312 8.42 13.34 -0.01
N ILE A 313 9.45 13.41 0.86
CA ILE A 313 9.33 13.11 2.28
C ILE A 313 8.79 14.34 3.02
N ARG A 314 7.49 14.50 3.00
CA ARG A 314 6.75 15.64 3.58
C ARG A 314 5.40 15.17 4.14
N PHE A 315 4.57 16.08 4.62
CA PHE A 315 3.22 15.75 5.11
C PHE A 315 2.45 14.91 4.07
N GLY A 316 1.92 13.78 4.52
CA GLY A 316 1.26 12.77 3.68
C GLY A 316 2.14 11.56 3.38
N SER A 317 3.46 11.65 3.46
CA SER A 317 4.36 10.51 3.31
C SER A 317 4.55 9.75 4.63
N ILE A 318 5.00 8.49 4.49
CA ILE A 318 5.36 7.62 5.62
C ILE A 318 6.86 7.32 5.56
N LEU A 319 7.51 7.37 6.72
CA LEU A 319 8.82 6.80 6.95
C LEU A 319 8.65 5.52 7.78
N GLU A 320 8.90 4.37 7.19
CA GLU A 320 8.74 3.07 7.85
C GLU A 320 10.09 2.54 8.33
N ASN A 321 10.17 2.30 9.64
CA ASN A 321 11.38 1.82 10.33
C ASN A 321 12.60 2.75 10.23
N VAL A 322 12.38 4.03 10.00
CA VAL A 322 13.41 5.07 10.01
C VAL A 322 13.53 5.63 11.41
N THR A 323 14.74 5.64 11.97
CA THR A 323 15.02 6.27 13.26
C THR A 323 15.06 7.80 13.11
N PHE A 324 14.95 8.51 14.24
CA PHE A 324 14.91 9.95 14.26
C PHE A 324 15.56 10.51 15.52
N ASP A 325 16.05 11.74 15.44
CA ASP A 325 16.51 12.48 16.61
C ASP A 325 15.31 12.86 17.50
N PRO A 326 15.30 12.53 18.78
CA PRO A 326 14.13 12.76 19.64
C PRO A 326 13.84 14.25 19.92
N GLU A 327 14.83 15.14 19.81
CA GLU A 327 14.67 16.57 20.06
C GLU A 327 14.26 17.33 18.78
N THR A 328 14.99 17.11 17.68
CA THR A 328 14.75 17.83 16.41
C THR A 328 13.71 17.17 15.54
N ARG A 329 13.44 15.88 15.74
CA ARG A 329 12.58 15.04 14.87
C ARG A 329 13.14 14.82 13.46
N ASP A 330 14.43 15.09 13.26
CA ASP A 330 15.09 14.82 11.99
C ASP A 330 15.23 13.31 11.76
N ALA A 331 14.88 12.87 10.56
CA ALA A 331 15.01 11.47 10.16
C ALA A 331 16.50 11.11 9.97
N MET A 332 16.91 9.97 10.52
CA MET A 332 18.30 9.51 10.49
C MET A 332 18.47 8.43 9.40
N PHE A 333 18.62 8.85 8.16
CA PHE A 333 18.67 7.91 7.01
C PHE A 333 19.94 7.04 6.97
N GLU A 334 21.01 7.41 7.64
CA GLU A 334 22.23 6.60 7.73
C GLU A 334 22.14 5.51 8.81
N ASP A 335 21.13 5.57 9.68
CA ASP A 335 21.00 4.62 10.79
C ASP A 335 20.31 3.35 10.35
N SER A 336 21.02 2.24 10.46
CA SER A 336 20.51 0.88 10.18
C SER A 336 20.25 0.05 11.45
N HIS A 337 20.21 0.70 12.64
CA HIS A 337 20.07 0.01 13.93
C HIS A 337 18.83 -0.92 13.96
N ILE A 338 17.71 -0.47 13.43
CA ILE A 338 16.48 -1.28 13.34
C ILE A 338 16.57 -2.22 12.14
N THR A 339 16.94 -1.69 10.98
CA THR A 339 17.01 -2.43 9.71
C THR A 339 17.72 -1.61 8.64
N GLU A 340 18.39 -2.29 7.72
CA GLU A 340 18.84 -1.67 6.45
C GLU A 340 17.69 -1.47 5.45
N ASN A 341 16.51 -2.05 5.71
CA ASN A 341 15.34 -1.94 4.84
C ASN A 341 14.40 -0.81 5.27
N THR A 342 14.96 0.33 5.62
CA THR A 342 14.18 1.55 5.87
C THR A 342 13.48 2.01 4.60
N ARG A 343 12.23 2.49 4.70
CA ARG A 343 11.40 2.83 3.54
C ARG A 343 10.69 4.16 3.70
N CYS A 344 10.45 4.83 2.58
CA CYS A 344 9.48 5.91 2.47
C CYS A 344 8.37 5.56 1.48
N ALA A 345 7.13 5.89 1.84
CA ALA A 345 5.97 5.72 0.99
C ALA A 345 5.30 7.08 0.77
N TYR A 346 5.03 7.43 -0.47
CA TYR A 346 4.42 8.71 -0.82
C TYR A 346 3.57 8.59 -2.09
N PRO A 347 2.54 9.45 -2.26
CA PRO A 347 1.75 9.48 -3.48
C PRO A 347 2.60 9.92 -4.68
N ILE A 348 2.36 9.34 -5.85
CA ILE A 348 3.18 9.62 -7.04
C ILE A 348 3.14 11.09 -7.48
N ASN A 349 2.05 11.81 -7.19
CA ASN A 349 1.94 13.24 -7.47
C ASN A 349 2.87 14.13 -6.62
N PHE A 350 3.63 13.54 -5.67
CA PHE A 350 4.72 14.24 -4.99
C PHE A 350 5.97 14.36 -5.87
N ILE A 351 6.08 13.57 -6.93
CA ILE A 351 7.16 13.63 -7.92
C ILE A 351 6.80 14.66 -9.00
N PRO A 352 7.61 15.72 -9.20
CA PRO A 352 7.25 16.84 -10.05
C PRO A 352 7.00 16.50 -11.53
N ASN A 353 7.73 15.53 -12.08
CA ASN A 353 7.61 15.08 -13.47
C ASN A 353 6.74 13.84 -13.66
N ALA A 354 5.98 13.44 -12.64
CA ALA A 354 5.02 12.35 -12.78
C ALA A 354 3.80 12.76 -13.61
N VAL A 355 3.38 11.88 -14.50
CA VAL A 355 2.16 12.05 -15.32
C VAL A 355 0.95 11.57 -14.55
N ILE A 356 -0.13 12.34 -14.54
CA ILE A 356 -1.41 11.96 -13.96
C ILE A 356 -2.50 12.14 -15.03
N PRO A 357 -3.25 11.08 -15.39
CA PRO A 357 -3.16 9.67 -14.95
C PRO A 357 -1.82 9.01 -15.37
N CYS A 358 -1.30 8.09 -14.54
CA CYS A 358 -0.02 7.43 -14.78
C CYS A 358 -0.15 6.36 -15.87
N MET A 359 -0.36 6.79 -17.09
CA MET A 359 -0.51 5.93 -18.27
C MET A 359 -0.18 6.67 -19.56
N THR A 360 0.09 5.92 -20.62
CA THR A 360 0.28 6.45 -21.97
C THR A 360 -0.35 5.50 -23.00
N SER A 361 -0.94 6.06 -24.04
CA SER A 361 -1.46 5.29 -25.17
C SER A 361 -0.36 4.87 -26.18
N LYS A 362 0.88 5.27 -25.94
CA LYS A 362 2.01 4.92 -26.80
C LYS A 362 2.55 3.56 -26.44
N GLN A 363 2.97 2.81 -27.45
CA GLN A 363 3.69 1.57 -27.28
C GLN A 363 5.17 1.86 -26.93
N PRO A 364 5.83 1.01 -26.14
CA PRO A 364 7.24 1.16 -25.82
C PRO A 364 8.12 1.14 -27.08
N SER A 365 8.96 2.17 -27.20
CA SER A 365 9.98 2.26 -28.23
C SER A 365 11.29 1.64 -27.79
N ASN A 366 11.53 1.62 -26.47
CA ASN A 366 12.75 1.10 -25.86
C ASN A 366 12.40 0.16 -24.72
N VAL A 367 13.04 -1.01 -24.72
CA VAL A 367 12.92 -2.02 -23.67
C VAL A 367 14.33 -2.29 -23.16
N ILE A 368 14.60 -1.92 -21.91
CA ILE A 368 15.94 -1.94 -21.32
C ILE A 368 15.95 -2.93 -20.16
N MET A 369 16.77 -3.98 -20.31
CA MET A 369 16.99 -4.96 -19.24
C MET A 369 18.27 -4.59 -18.47
N LEU A 370 18.13 -4.41 -17.15
CA LEU A 370 19.23 -4.14 -16.24
C LEU A 370 19.64 -5.42 -15.55
N THR A 371 20.86 -5.83 -15.76
CA THR A 371 21.46 -7.03 -15.15
C THR A 371 22.73 -6.68 -14.40
N CYS A 372 23.09 -7.48 -13.41
CA CYS A 372 24.44 -7.40 -12.85
C CYS A 372 25.40 -8.13 -13.78
N ASP A 373 26.55 -7.53 -14.03
CA ASP A 373 27.67 -8.24 -14.67
C ASP A 373 28.18 -9.31 -13.70
N ALA A 374 28.22 -10.55 -14.18
CA ALA A 374 28.61 -11.70 -13.37
C ALA A 374 30.11 -12.06 -13.51
N PHE A 375 30.90 -11.20 -14.18
CA PHE A 375 32.34 -11.41 -14.41
C PHE A 375 33.22 -10.61 -13.48
#